data_251f0d917bec5c650af64e0666e7c257
#
_entry.id   251f0d917bec5c650af64e0666e7c257
#
_cell.length_a   1.000
_cell.length_b   1.000
_cell.length_c   1.000
_cell.angle_alpha   90.00
_cell.angle_beta   90.00
_cell.angle_gamma   90.00
#
_symmetry.space_group_name_H-M   'P 1'
#
loop_
_entity.id
_entity.type
_entity.pdbx_description
1 polymer ?
#
loop_
_entity_poly.entity_id
_entity_poly.type
_entity_poly.pdbx_seq_one_letter_code
_entity_poly.pdbx_strand_id
1 'polypeptide(L)'
;MENLEKMGVKVFEVDMDSVDEIANASIGVDCVVSTLAGLGDVIIDLQKRVLDGAIKAGVPRFISSDFSSDYNDLVPGENRNFDLRREFKKYIDSTSIKATSVFNGAFADILQYNTPILNLKDKSIGYWGDKADWELDFTTMDDTAAFTAEVALDDNAPRDLQIASFQISPNMILADVKEANESRF
;
A
#
# COMPACT_ATOMS: atom_id res chain seq x y z
N MET A 1 10.17 6.42 18.09
CA MET A 1 11.37 5.55 18.13
C MET A 1 11.38 4.64 19.36
N GLU A 2 11.32 5.14 20.58
CA GLU A 2 11.32 4.31 21.81
C GLU A 2 10.31 3.16 21.87
N ASN A 3 9.14 3.28 21.24
CA ASN A 3 8.14 2.20 21.24
C ASN A 3 8.55 1.02 20.32
N LEU A 4 9.18 1.28 19.19
CA LEU A 4 9.65 0.25 18.28
C LEU A 4 10.83 -0.55 18.90
N GLU A 5 11.75 0.15 19.54
CA GLU A 5 12.88 -0.48 20.23
C GLU A 5 12.43 -1.38 21.38
N LYS A 6 11.37 -0.97 22.15
CA LYS A 6 10.75 -1.80 23.18
C LYS A 6 10.10 -3.07 22.64
N MET A 7 9.71 -3.08 21.36
CA MET A 7 9.18 -4.24 20.65
C MET A 7 10.31 -5.13 20.06
N GLY A 8 11.57 -4.79 20.30
CA GLY A 8 12.72 -5.53 19.77
C GLY A 8 13.09 -5.13 18.33
N VAL A 9 12.49 -4.06 17.80
CA VAL A 9 12.83 -3.55 16.46
C VAL A 9 14.14 -2.77 16.55
N LYS A 10 15.09 -3.10 15.67
CA LYS A 10 16.32 -2.34 15.51
C LYS A 10 16.07 -1.13 14.62
N VAL A 11 16.29 0.06 15.16
CA VAL A 11 16.09 1.32 14.45
C VAL A 11 17.44 1.85 13.96
N PHE A 12 17.48 2.26 12.68
CA PHE A 12 18.62 2.93 12.08
C PHE A 12 18.25 4.34 11.68
N GLU A 13 19.08 5.29 12.01
CA GLU A 13 19.02 6.65 11.46
C GLU A 13 19.98 6.69 10.27
N VAL A 14 19.45 7.00 9.09
CA VAL A 14 20.22 7.02 7.84
C VAL A 14 19.89 8.28 7.05
N ASP A 15 20.85 8.79 6.31
CA ASP A 15 20.62 9.77 5.27
C ASP A 15 19.91 9.08 4.09
N MET A 16 18.64 9.38 3.87
CA MET A 16 17.82 8.80 2.81
C MET A 16 18.25 9.26 1.40
N ASP A 17 19.13 10.25 1.28
CA ASP A 17 19.77 10.61 0.02
C ASP A 17 21.04 9.79 -0.27
N SER A 18 21.53 9.03 0.71
CA SER A 18 22.71 8.19 0.61
C SER A 18 22.38 6.72 0.38
N VAL A 19 22.53 6.25 -0.87
CA VAL A 19 22.40 4.83 -1.22
C VAL A 19 23.32 3.94 -0.38
N ASP A 20 24.50 4.45 0.01
CA ASP A 20 25.48 3.72 0.80
C ASP A 20 25.02 3.51 2.24
N GLU A 21 24.41 4.52 2.86
CA GLU A 21 23.86 4.38 4.21
C GLU A 21 22.65 3.45 4.23
N ILE A 22 21.76 3.58 3.23
CA ILE A 22 20.62 2.66 3.07
C ILE A 22 21.12 1.22 2.88
N ALA A 23 22.15 1.02 2.05
CA ALA A 23 22.73 -0.31 1.84
C ALA A 23 23.30 -0.87 3.14
N ASN A 24 24.06 -0.08 3.90
CA ASN A 24 24.62 -0.52 5.18
C ASN A 24 23.54 -0.91 6.20
N ALA A 25 22.43 -0.18 6.25
CA ALA A 25 21.28 -0.49 7.11
C ALA A 25 20.54 -1.76 6.66
N SER A 26 20.67 -2.15 5.39
CA SER A 26 20.00 -3.30 4.77
C SER A 26 20.83 -4.59 4.73
N ILE A 27 22.04 -4.59 5.28
CA ILE A 27 22.91 -5.77 5.28
C ILE A 27 22.28 -6.92 6.08
N GLY A 28 22.16 -8.10 5.45
CA GLY A 28 21.64 -9.31 6.07
C GLY A 28 20.11 -9.33 6.21
N VAL A 29 19.41 -8.48 5.48
CA VAL A 29 17.95 -8.42 5.42
C VAL A 29 17.44 -9.31 4.29
N ASP A 30 16.40 -10.12 4.55
CA ASP A 30 15.81 -11.03 3.56
C ASP A 30 14.84 -10.32 2.62
N CYS A 31 14.17 -9.26 3.11
CA CYS A 31 13.23 -8.47 2.31
C CYS A 31 13.19 -7.02 2.79
N VAL A 32 13.24 -6.07 1.87
CA VAL A 32 12.94 -4.66 2.16
C VAL A 32 11.49 -4.37 1.82
N VAL A 33 10.75 -3.81 2.77
CA VAL A 33 9.37 -3.35 2.58
C VAL A 33 9.35 -1.83 2.59
N SER A 34 9.02 -1.22 1.45
CA SER A 34 8.85 0.21 1.34
C SER A 34 7.43 0.62 1.73
N THR A 35 7.30 1.53 2.69
CA THR A 35 6.02 2.13 3.09
C THR A 35 6.02 3.64 2.89
N LEU A 36 6.76 4.11 1.89
CA LEU A 36 6.89 5.52 1.56
C LEU A 36 5.59 6.07 0.96
N ALA A 37 5.19 7.25 1.38
CA ALA A 37 4.01 7.94 0.87
C ALA A 37 4.36 9.40 0.51
N GLY A 38 3.96 9.84 -0.68
CA GLY A 38 4.27 11.18 -1.15
C GLY A 38 3.97 11.37 -2.64
N LEU A 39 4.64 12.29 -3.26
CA LEU A 39 4.57 12.57 -4.69
C LEU A 39 5.78 11.96 -5.43
N GLY A 40 6.13 12.49 -6.61
CA GLY A 40 7.16 11.92 -7.47
C GLY A 40 8.53 11.84 -6.81
N ASP A 41 8.91 12.87 -6.04
CA ASP A 41 10.14 12.93 -5.26
C ASP A 41 10.28 11.79 -4.25
N VAL A 42 9.16 11.31 -3.69
CA VAL A 42 9.14 10.23 -2.71
C VAL A 42 8.87 8.88 -3.40
N ILE A 43 7.78 8.77 -4.17
CA ILE A 43 7.35 7.49 -4.76
C ILE A 43 8.31 7.01 -5.85
N ILE A 44 8.98 7.93 -6.54
CA ILE A 44 9.95 7.59 -7.58
C ILE A 44 11.37 7.74 -7.04
N ASP A 45 11.80 8.98 -6.73
CA ASP A 45 13.22 9.26 -6.55
C ASP A 45 13.76 8.66 -5.23
N LEU A 46 13.06 8.87 -4.12
CA LEU A 46 13.47 8.29 -2.84
C LEU A 46 13.33 6.76 -2.86
N GLN A 47 12.24 6.24 -3.39
CA GLN A 47 12.04 4.79 -3.44
C GLN A 47 13.06 4.08 -4.36
N LYS A 48 13.52 4.73 -5.45
CA LYS A 48 14.65 4.24 -6.25
C LYS A 48 15.92 4.13 -5.42
N ARG A 49 16.26 5.15 -4.62
CA ARG A 49 17.43 5.10 -3.73
C ARG A 49 17.33 3.96 -2.70
N VAL A 50 16.13 3.74 -2.13
CA VAL A 50 15.91 2.62 -1.20
C VAL A 50 16.12 1.28 -1.90
N LEU A 51 15.57 1.13 -3.11
CA LEU A 51 15.76 -0.06 -3.94
C LEU A 51 17.23 -0.29 -4.30
N ASP A 52 17.93 0.75 -4.75
CA ASP A 52 19.35 0.66 -5.12
C ASP A 52 20.22 0.29 -3.92
N GLY A 53 19.91 0.83 -2.73
CA GLY A 53 20.54 0.45 -1.48
C GLY A 53 20.30 -1.02 -1.12
N ALA A 54 19.07 -1.51 -1.26
CA ALA A 54 18.73 -2.92 -1.05
C ALA A 54 19.49 -3.84 -2.02
N ILE A 55 19.52 -3.50 -3.30
CA ILE A 55 20.27 -4.24 -4.32
C ILE A 55 21.76 -4.25 -3.98
N LYS A 56 22.33 -3.11 -3.61
CA LYS A 56 23.74 -2.98 -3.23
C LYS A 56 24.10 -3.82 -2.01
N ALA A 57 23.18 -3.95 -1.05
CA ALA A 57 23.33 -4.80 0.13
C ALA A 57 23.16 -6.30 -0.16
N GLY A 58 22.73 -6.66 -1.38
CA GLY A 58 22.45 -8.04 -1.76
C GLY A 58 21.12 -8.56 -1.22
N VAL A 59 20.17 -7.70 -0.87
CA VAL A 59 18.84 -8.10 -0.43
C VAL A 59 18.12 -8.82 -1.56
N PRO A 60 17.58 -10.03 -1.32
CA PRO A 60 17.00 -10.83 -2.39
C PRO A 60 15.60 -10.33 -2.84
N ARG A 61 14.86 -9.63 -1.96
CA ARG A 61 13.46 -9.31 -2.19
C ARG A 61 13.10 -7.87 -1.81
N PHE A 62 12.10 -7.33 -2.52
CA PHE A 62 11.61 -5.98 -2.29
C PHE A 62 10.08 -5.93 -2.43
N ILE A 63 9.39 -5.33 -1.48
CA ILE A 63 7.98 -4.99 -1.57
C ILE A 63 7.87 -3.48 -1.75
N SER A 64 7.33 -3.06 -2.91
CA SER A 64 7.16 -1.65 -3.22
C SER A 64 5.98 -1.03 -2.49
N SER A 65 6.04 0.30 -2.27
CA SER A 65 4.96 1.05 -1.62
C SER A 65 3.77 1.27 -2.57
N ASP A 66 3.19 0.18 -3.03
CA ASP A 66 2.05 0.22 -3.94
C ASP A 66 0.71 0.32 -3.20
N PHE A 67 0.55 -0.37 -2.10
CA PHE A 67 -0.63 -0.39 -1.19
C PHE A 67 -1.82 0.47 -1.66
N SER A 68 -2.47 0.01 -2.72
CA SER A 68 -3.54 0.72 -3.43
C SER A 68 -4.38 -0.27 -4.25
N SER A 69 -5.32 0.23 -5.05
CA SER A 69 -5.96 -0.57 -6.08
C SER A 69 -4.95 -1.00 -7.15
N ASP A 70 -5.19 -2.14 -7.78
CA ASP A 70 -4.41 -2.57 -8.94
C ASP A 70 -4.54 -1.56 -10.08
N TYR A 71 -3.42 -1.05 -10.51
CA TYR A 71 -3.34 -0.02 -11.56
C TYR A 71 -2.83 -0.56 -12.90
N ASN A 72 -2.60 -1.88 -13.01
CA ASN A 72 -2.00 -2.45 -14.21
C ASN A 72 -2.88 -2.22 -15.45
N ASP A 73 -4.19 -2.37 -15.30
CA ASP A 73 -5.17 -2.23 -16.39
C ASP A 73 -5.78 -0.82 -16.51
N LEU A 74 -5.38 0.11 -15.64
CA LEU A 74 -5.89 1.48 -15.69
C LEU A 74 -5.20 2.30 -16.78
N VAL A 75 -5.95 3.21 -17.40
CA VAL A 75 -5.44 4.08 -18.48
C VAL A 75 -4.40 5.04 -17.93
N PRO A 76 -3.18 5.08 -18.49
CA PRO A 76 -2.17 6.05 -18.11
C PRO A 76 -2.63 7.50 -18.32
N GLY A 77 -2.29 8.38 -17.38
CA GLY A 77 -2.65 9.80 -17.43
C GLY A 77 -3.94 10.17 -16.71
N GLU A 78 -4.78 9.19 -16.34
CA GLU A 78 -6.04 9.45 -15.63
C GLU A 78 -5.85 9.63 -14.12
N ASN A 79 -4.82 9.04 -13.54
CA ASN A 79 -4.54 9.17 -12.11
C ASN A 79 -3.04 9.30 -11.86
N ARG A 80 -2.62 10.50 -11.45
CA ARG A 80 -1.23 10.82 -11.14
C ARG A 80 -0.59 9.83 -10.16
N ASN A 81 -1.31 9.42 -9.12
CA ASN A 81 -0.73 8.55 -8.08
C ASN A 81 -0.44 7.15 -8.62
N PHE A 82 -1.30 6.63 -9.50
CA PHE A 82 -1.07 5.35 -10.16
C PHE A 82 0.02 5.46 -11.24
N ASP A 83 0.10 6.59 -11.94
CA ASP A 83 1.15 6.82 -12.93
C ASP A 83 2.55 6.86 -12.30
N LEU A 84 2.69 7.49 -11.12
CA LEU A 84 3.95 7.48 -10.36
C LEU A 84 4.35 6.06 -9.93
N ARG A 85 3.40 5.25 -9.45
CA ARG A 85 3.67 3.84 -9.10
C ARG A 85 4.01 3.00 -10.31
N ARG A 86 3.32 3.21 -11.43
CA ARG A 86 3.62 2.55 -12.71
C ARG A 86 5.01 2.90 -13.22
N GLU A 87 5.47 4.15 -13.03
CA GLU A 87 6.83 4.55 -13.38
C GLU A 87 7.86 3.86 -12.50
N PHE A 88 7.65 3.80 -11.19
CA PHE A 88 8.53 3.06 -10.29
C PHE A 88 8.51 1.55 -10.60
N LYS A 89 7.35 0.96 -10.91
CA LYS A 89 7.22 -0.45 -11.32
C LYS A 89 8.10 -0.77 -12.52
N LYS A 90 8.15 0.10 -13.54
CA LYS A 90 9.05 -0.08 -14.68
C LYS A 90 10.53 -0.08 -14.28
N TYR A 91 10.89 0.75 -13.30
CA TYR A 91 12.26 0.79 -12.82
C TYR A 91 12.63 -0.49 -12.08
N ILE A 92 11.84 -0.93 -11.10
CA ILE A 92 12.13 -2.15 -10.34
C ILE A 92 12.12 -3.39 -11.25
N ASP A 93 11.22 -3.48 -12.24
CA ASP A 93 11.13 -4.57 -13.20
C ASP A 93 12.35 -4.63 -14.15
N SER A 94 13.14 -3.54 -14.25
CA SER A 94 14.42 -3.52 -14.98
C SER A 94 15.61 -4.06 -14.17
N THR A 95 15.41 -4.36 -12.88
CA THR A 95 16.43 -4.89 -11.98
C THR A 95 16.32 -6.42 -11.83
N SER A 96 17.30 -7.04 -11.15
CA SER A 96 17.26 -8.48 -10.90
C SER A 96 16.64 -8.86 -9.54
N ILE A 97 16.25 -7.88 -8.72
CA ILE A 97 15.63 -8.15 -7.41
C ILE A 97 14.24 -8.76 -7.58
N LYS A 98 13.89 -9.74 -6.75
CA LYS A 98 12.52 -10.26 -6.73
C LYS A 98 11.60 -9.23 -6.07
N ALA A 99 10.64 -8.70 -6.84
CA ALA A 99 9.72 -7.68 -6.35
C ALA A 99 8.29 -8.21 -6.21
N THR A 100 7.58 -7.71 -5.20
CA THR A 100 6.14 -7.92 -5.05
C THR A 100 5.44 -6.57 -4.85
N SER A 101 4.35 -6.35 -5.59
CA SER A 101 3.38 -5.27 -5.34
C SER A 101 2.18 -5.84 -4.59
N VAL A 102 1.81 -5.23 -3.46
CA VAL A 102 0.61 -5.60 -2.71
C VAL A 102 -0.49 -4.59 -3.02
N PHE A 103 -1.55 -5.07 -3.67
CA PHE A 103 -2.74 -4.29 -4.00
C PHE A 103 -3.85 -4.63 -3.01
N ASN A 104 -4.10 -3.71 -2.09
CA ASN A 104 -5.04 -3.87 -0.98
C ASN A 104 -6.38 -3.14 -1.21
N GLY A 105 -6.65 -2.68 -2.42
CA GLY A 105 -7.80 -1.83 -2.70
C GLY A 105 -7.74 -0.50 -1.95
N ALA A 106 -8.82 -0.12 -1.30
CA ALA A 106 -8.86 1.02 -0.40
C ALA A 106 -8.63 0.56 1.05
N PHE A 107 -7.96 1.39 1.86
CA PHE A 107 -7.90 1.11 3.30
C PHE A 107 -9.28 1.28 3.93
N ALA A 108 -9.79 0.22 4.59
CA ALA A 108 -11.10 0.25 5.25
C ALA A 108 -11.19 1.34 6.33
N ASP A 109 -10.07 1.66 6.94
CA ASP A 109 -9.92 2.69 7.97
C ASP A 109 -10.39 4.08 7.49
N ILE A 110 -10.30 4.36 6.17
CA ILE A 110 -10.78 5.64 5.62
C ILE A 110 -12.28 5.85 5.79
N LEU A 111 -13.06 4.79 5.90
CA LEU A 111 -14.52 4.88 6.08
C LEU A 111 -14.91 5.57 7.41
N GLN A 112 -13.97 5.68 8.35
CA GLN A 112 -14.18 6.33 9.65
C GLN A 112 -14.02 7.86 9.60
N TYR A 113 -13.49 8.43 8.51
CA TYR A 113 -13.02 9.82 8.47
C TYR A 113 -13.91 10.78 7.66
N ASN A 114 -15.19 10.46 7.44
CA ASN A 114 -16.10 11.28 6.62
C ASN A 114 -15.51 11.62 5.25
N THR A 115 -15.09 10.61 4.53
CA THR A 115 -14.57 10.73 3.17
C THR A 115 -15.70 10.91 2.15
N PRO A 116 -15.42 11.26 0.89
CA PRO A 116 -16.43 11.28 -0.16
C PRO A 116 -17.15 9.93 -0.36
N ILE A 117 -16.49 8.79 -0.06
CA ILE A 117 -17.08 7.44 -0.17
C ILE A 117 -18.17 7.26 0.90
N LEU A 118 -17.86 7.60 2.15
CA LEU A 118 -18.80 7.56 3.27
C LEU A 118 -18.62 8.79 4.15
N ASN A 119 -19.63 9.64 4.20
CA ASN A 119 -19.66 10.83 5.05
C ASN A 119 -20.88 10.77 5.97
N LEU A 120 -20.67 10.29 7.19
CA LEU A 120 -21.73 10.15 8.19
C LEU A 120 -22.26 11.50 8.68
N LYS A 121 -21.42 12.54 8.69
CA LYS A 121 -21.80 13.89 9.10
C LYS A 121 -22.79 14.52 8.13
N ASP A 122 -22.50 14.40 6.83
CA ASP A 122 -23.35 14.95 5.78
C ASP A 122 -24.41 13.95 5.28
N LYS A 123 -24.43 12.73 5.86
CA LYS A 123 -25.33 11.62 5.50
C LYS A 123 -25.29 11.32 4.01
N SER A 124 -24.10 11.24 3.46
CA SER A 124 -23.88 11.02 2.01
C SER A 124 -22.92 9.88 1.75
N ILE A 125 -23.16 9.19 0.64
CA ILE A 125 -22.30 8.14 0.09
C ILE A 125 -21.99 8.52 -1.35
N GLY A 126 -20.70 8.65 -1.68
CA GLY A 126 -20.26 9.00 -3.03
C GLY A 126 -19.86 7.76 -3.83
N TYR A 127 -20.19 7.79 -5.13
CA TYR A 127 -19.78 6.78 -6.08
C TYR A 127 -19.65 7.39 -7.49
N TRP A 128 -19.04 6.66 -8.42
CA TRP A 128 -18.78 7.15 -9.77
C TRP A 128 -19.92 6.85 -10.73
N GLY A 129 -20.44 7.89 -11.37
CA GLY A 129 -21.49 7.79 -12.39
C GLY A 129 -22.75 7.10 -11.88
N ASP A 130 -23.12 5.99 -12.49
CA ASP A 130 -24.26 5.13 -12.16
C ASP A 130 -23.87 3.82 -11.44
N LYS A 131 -22.66 3.74 -10.89
CA LYS A 131 -22.02 2.53 -10.37
C LYS A 131 -22.28 2.28 -8.88
N ALA A 132 -23.51 2.52 -8.39
CA ALA A 132 -23.86 2.32 -6.98
C ALA A 132 -23.78 0.86 -6.50
N ASP A 133 -23.85 -0.11 -7.41
CA ASP A 133 -23.74 -1.55 -7.13
C ASP A 133 -22.33 -2.11 -7.38
N TRP A 134 -21.37 -1.25 -7.78
CA TRP A 134 -20.01 -1.68 -8.02
C TRP A 134 -19.31 -1.97 -6.69
N GLU A 135 -18.86 -3.22 -6.53
CA GLU A 135 -18.10 -3.63 -5.35
C GLU A 135 -16.66 -3.12 -5.44
N LEU A 136 -16.18 -2.60 -4.34
CA LEU A 136 -14.82 -2.12 -4.14
C LEU A 136 -14.14 -3.00 -3.11
N ASP A 137 -12.88 -3.28 -3.33
CA ASP A 137 -12.01 -3.96 -2.37
C ASP A 137 -11.60 -3.03 -1.24
N PHE A 138 -11.80 -3.48 -0.01
CA PHE A 138 -11.30 -2.81 1.18
C PHE A 138 -10.46 -3.76 2.03
N THR A 139 -9.34 -3.25 2.53
CA THR A 139 -8.47 -3.98 3.46
C THR A 139 -8.15 -3.08 4.65
N THR A 140 -8.24 -3.60 5.87
CA THR A 140 -7.80 -2.86 7.05
C THR A 140 -6.28 -2.64 7.02
N MET A 141 -5.79 -1.61 7.71
CA MET A 141 -4.34 -1.40 7.84
C MET A 141 -3.67 -2.60 8.54
N ASP A 142 -4.33 -3.17 9.54
CA ASP A 142 -3.81 -4.32 10.27
C ASP A 142 -3.72 -5.57 9.39
N ASP A 143 -4.75 -5.88 8.59
CA ASP A 143 -4.71 -7.00 7.64
C ASP A 143 -3.65 -6.77 6.56
N THR A 144 -3.56 -5.52 6.05
CA THR A 144 -2.52 -5.17 5.06
C THR A 144 -1.12 -5.41 5.64
N ALA A 145 -0.87 -5.01 6.88
CA ALA A 145 0.40 -5.21 7.55
C ALA A 145 0.69 -6.70 7.79
N ALA A 146 -0.30 -7.46 8.29
CA ALA A 146 -0.17 -8.90 8.53
C ALA A 146 0.15 -9.66 7.23
N PHE A 147 -0.63 -9.41 6.15
CA PHE A 147 -0.38 -10.02 4.85
C PHE A 147 0.98 -9.64 4.27
N THR A 148 1.38 -8.37 4.39
CA THR A 148 2.68 -7.91 3.92
C THR A 148 3.83 -8.61 4.66
N ALA A 149 3.68 -8.84 5.97
CA ALA A 149 4.67 -9.58 6.75
C ALA A 149 4.82 -11.04 6.27
N GLU A 150 3.71 -11.73 6.01
CA GLU A 150 3.73 -13.09 5.45
C GLU A 150 4.38 -13.11 4.06
N VAL A 151 4.01 -12.18 3.19
CA VAL A 151 4.57 -12.03 1.85
C VAL A 151 6.07 -11.74 1.88
N ALA A 152 6.53 -10.95 2.86
CA ALA A 152 7.94 -10.65 3.03
C ALA A 152 8.78 -11.88 3.36
N LEU A 153 8.17 -12.94 3.91
CA LEU A 153 8.83 -14.20 4.28
C LEU A 153 8.62 -15.31 3.23
N ASP A 154 7.76 -15.11 2.23
CA ASP A 154 7.46 -16.12 1.21
C ASP A 154 8.34 -15.96 -0.02
N ASP A 155 9.28 -16.87 -0.22
CA ASP A 155 10.16 -16.90 -1.39
C ASP A 155 9.42 -17.10 -2.73
N ASN A 156 8.18 -17.57 -2.70
CA ASN A 156 7.33 -17.80 -3.86
C ASN A 156 6.28 -16.71 -4.08
N ALA A 157 6.33 -15.63 -3.30
CA ALA A 157 5.39 -14.52 -3.45
C ALA A 157 5.32 -14.03 -4.91
N PRO A 158 4.13 -13.84 -5.47
CA PRO A 158 3.97 -13.40 -6.85
C PRO A 158 4.43 -11.95 -7.04
N ARG A 159 4.62 -11.54 -8.30
CA ARG A 159 4.98 -10.17 -8.65
C ARG A 159 3.88 -9.18 -8.24
N ASP A 160 2.63 -9.54 -8.48
CA ASP A 160 1.45 -8.75 -8.17
C ASP A 160 0.50 -9.60 -7.30
N LEU A 161 0.14 -9.09 -6.13
CA LEU A 161 -0.71 -9.75 -5.15
C LEU A 161 -1.89 -8.84 -4.81
N GLN A 162 -3.09 -9.32 -5.03
CA GLN A 162 -4.33 -8.64 -4.64
C GLN A 162 -4.85 -9.24 -3.33
N ILE A 163 -5.21 -8.38 -2.39
CA ILE A 163 -5.79 -8.75 -1.10
C ILE A 163 -7.01 -7.88 -0.79
N ALA A 164 -7.99 -8.43 -0.09
CA ALA A 164 -9.13 -7.70 0.45
C ALA A 164 -9.61 -8.35 1.76
N SER A 165 -9.91 -7.53 2.77
CA SER A 165 -10.61 -7.99 3.97
C SER A 165 -12.08 -8.23 3.65
N PHE A 166 -12.66 -7.37 2.80
CA PHE A 166 -14.04 -7.48 2.31
C PHE A 166 -14.24 -6.68 1.02
N GLN A 167 -15.32 -7.01 0.32
CA GLN A 167 -15.81 -6.27 -0.84
C GLN A 167 -17.18 -5.68 -0.51
N ILE A 168 -17.40 -4.42 -0.86
CA ILE A 168 -18.66 -3.74 -0.55
C ILE A 168 -18.99 -2.69 -1.61
N SER A 169 -20.26 -2.62 -2.01
CA SER A 169 -20.77 -1.56 -2.90
C SER A 169 -21.33 -0.38 -2.13
N PRO A 170 -21.47 0.79 -2.75
CA PRO A 170 -22.17 1.95 -2.17
C PRO A 170 -23.58 1.62 -1.66
N ASN A 171 -24.34 0.79 -2.39
CA ASN A 171 -25.66 0.36 -1.96
C ASN A 171 -25.62 -0.57 -0.74
N MET A 172 -24.61 -1.44 -0.62
CA MET A 172 -24.41 -2.26 0.56
C MET A 172 -24.03 -1.40 1.77
N ILE A 173 -23.11 -0.43 1.61
CA ILE A 173 -22.78 0.54 2.67
C ILE A 173 -24.05 1.27 3.16
N LEU A 174 -24.91 1.68 2.23
CA LEU A 174 -26.17 2.35 2.59
C LEU A 174 -27.10 1.43 3.40
N ALA A 175 -27.18 0.15 3.06
CA ALA A 175 -27.98 -0.84 3.78
C ALA A 175 -27.46 -1.02 5.21
N ASP A 176 -26.15 -1.23 5.37
CA ASP A 176 -25.50 -1.43 6.67
C ASP A 176 -25.66 -0.20 7.59
N VAL A 177 -25.49 1.01 7.03
CA VAL A 177 -25.70 2.26 7.80
C VAL A 177 -27.14 2.41 8.26
N LYS A 178 -28.13 2.01 7.46
CA LYS A 178 -29.56 2.03 7.87
C LYS A 178 -29.81 1.03 8.98
N GLU A 179 -29.36 -0.22 8.84
CA GLU A 179 -29.52 -1.27 9.84
C GLU A 179 -28.87 -0.88 11.18
N ALA A 180 -27.65 -0.35 11.13
CA ALA A 180 -26.92 0.12 12.31
C ALA A 180 -27.67 1.28 13.03
N ASN A 181 -28.41 2.12 12.30
CA ASN A 181 -29.20 3.20 12.89
C ASN A 181 -30.52 2.69 13.47
N GLU A 182 -31.16 1.69 12.85
CA GLU A 182 -32.40 1.08 13.35
C GLU A 182 -32.17 0.23 14.61
N SER A 183 -31.01 -0.40 14.72
CA SER A 183 -30.64 -1.22 15.88
C SER A 183 -30.26 -0.42 17.14
N ARG A 184 -30.22 0.92 17.07
CA ARG A 184 -29.94 1.81 18.21
C ARG A 184 -31.18 2.35 18.91
N PHE A 185 -32.37 1.91 18.55
CA PHE A 185 -33.66 2.21 19.15
C PHE A 185 -34.39 0.92 19.52
#